data_621137c04fa1bce736e6a10efc91efa0
#
_entry.id   621137c04fa1bce736e6a10efc91efa0
#
_cell.length_a   1.000
_cell.length_b   1.000
_cell.length_c   1.000
_cell.angle_alpha   90.00
_cell.angle_beta   90.00
_cell.angle_gamma   90.00
#
_symmetry.space_group_name_H-M   'P 1'
#
loop_
_entity.id
_entity.type
_entity.pdbx_description
1 polymer ?
#
loop_
_entity_poly.entity_id
_entity_poly.type
_entity_poly.pdbx_seq_one_letter_code
_entity_poly.pdbx_strand_id
1 'polypeptide(L)'
;MDELNCGQGEQNAGPEKKKSTSKIVKRTLVVAALALAVYVVYSVVYLFVSPDRNIQQIYLVPEDAAFIIQSSAPIEDWEKFSGSETWQCLKKAKSFEEVTKSVEKLDSVVKSNKVLLSLVGERDMLISLHKTRATKWDFLLILDMQKTSKMDLLKDQVETVLVMSGFTVTNRMHNGINILEMRDSETRDIFYIAFVDNHLVGSYTSGLVESAIDSRNKPKIGLDQSFIETEKLVSGKGLVRVFINYARVPQFMSIYLGARNEYIDLFSNSMNFAGLYLNTDKERMEVKGYTLRKDSADPYVTALLNSGKHKMKAHEILSGRTALYTNIGFN
;
A
#
# COMPACT_ATOMS: atom_id res chain seq x y z
N MET A 1 -33.18 -86.00 62.43
CA MET A 1 -34.60 -85.70 62.26
C MET A 1 -34.66 -84.47 61.36
N ASP A 2 -35.08 -84.76 60.20
CA ASP A 2 -35.83 -84.06 59.19
C ASP A 2 -35.13 -82.85 58.56
N GLU A 3 -34.60 -83.03 57.37
CA GLU A 3 -35.19 -82.91 56.05
C GLU A 3 -36.09 -81.70 55.89
N LEU A 4 -35.70 -80.79 54.94
CA LEU A 4 -36.57 -80.41 53.83
C LEU A 4 -35.86 -79.46 52.83
N ASN A 5 -35.64 -80.02 51.72
CA ASN A 5 -35.55 -79.65 50.36
C ASN A 5 -36.50 -78.51 49.94
N CYS A 6 -36.05 -77.52 49.15
CA CYS A 6 -36.82 -76.83 48.11
C CYS A 6 -35.91 -75.91 47.34
N GLY A 7 -35.63 -76.17 46.12
CA GLY A 7 -36.38 -75.69 44.95
C GLY A 7 -35.56 -74.69 44.19
N GLN A 8 -34.80 -75.13 43.21
CA GLN A 8 -34.18 -74.27 42.16
C GLN A 8 -35.25 -73.61 41.31
N GLY A 9 -35.20 -72.34 41.23
CA GLY A 9 -35.93 -71.55 40.24
C GLY A 9 -34.96 -70.91 39.20
N GLU A 10 -34.83 -71.60 38.07
CA GLU A 10 -34.17 -71.08 36.91
C GLU A 10 -34.94 -69.84 36.42
N GLN A 11 -34.32 -68.66 36.46
CA GLN A 11 -34.76 -67.47 35.72
C GLN A 11 -34.00 -67.38 34.41
N ASN A 12 -34.69 -67.76 33.33
CA ASN A 12 -34.32 -67.48 31.95
C ASN A 12 -34.23 -65.99 31.72
N ALA A 13 -33.01 -65.42 31.66
CA ALA A 13 -32.74 -64.13 31.18
C ALA A 13 -32.71 -64.20 29.64
N GLY A 14 -33.74 -63.64 29.01
CA GLY A 14 -33.83 -63.46 27.54
C GLY A 14 -32.72 -62.58 26.99
N PRO A 15 -32.29 -62.72 25.75
CA PRO A 15 -31.16 -61.99 25.18
C PRO A 15 -31.50 -60.52 25.02
N GLU A 16 -30.78 -59.64 25.71
CA GLU A 16 -30.80 -58.17 25.55
C GLU A 16 -30.53 -57.83 24.10
N LYS A 17 -31.49 -57.09 23.49
CA LYS A 17 -31.38 -56.49 22.17
C LYS A 17 -30.36 -55.34 22.15
N LYS A 18 -29.06 -55.59 22.15
CA LYS A 18 -27.95 -54.65 22.04
C LYS A 18 -27.58 -54.26 20.60
N LYS A 19 -28.42 -54.50 19.59
CA LYS A 19 -28.06 -54.32 18.15
C LYS A 19 -28.64 -53.12 17.46
N SER A 20 -29.48 -52.30 18.07
CA SER A 20 -30.12 -51.16 17.39
C SER A 20 -29.36 -49.82 17.51
N THR A 21 -28.75 -49.54 18.66
CA THR A 21 -28.00 -48.31 18.94
C THR A 21 -26.73 -48.16 18.12
N SER A 22 -26.02 -49.26 17.83
CA SER A 22 -24.77 -49.24 17.03
C SER A 22 -25.02 -48.84 15.57
N LYS A 23 -26.15 -49.18 14.97
CA LYS A 23 -26.48 -48.81 13.58
C LYS A 23 -26.90 -47.33 13.45
N ILE A 24 -27.57 -46.82 14.46
CA ILE A 24 -27.98 -45.40 14.48
C ILE A 24 -26.73 -44.50 14.67
N VAL A 25 -25.85 -44.85 15.63
CA VAL A 25 -24.60 -44.10 15.85
C VAL A 25 -23.68 -44.14 14.62
N LYS A 26 -23.58 -45.27 13.92
CA LYS A 26 -22.81 -45.35 12.67
C LYS A 26 -23.41 -44.49 11.56
N ARG A 27 -24.74 -44.45 11.44
CA ARG A 27 -25.41 -43.59 10.45
C ARG A 27 -25.23 -42.09 10.74
N THR A 28 -25.34 -41.70 12.01
CA THR A 28 -25.10 -40.29 12.39
C THR A 28 -23.63 -39.87 12.19
N LEU A 29 -22.66 -40.77 12.47
CA LEU A 29 -21.25 -40.50 12.17
C LEU A 29 -20.98 -40.35 10.66
N VAL A 30 -21.59 -41.21 9.83
CA VAL A 30 -21.44 -41.10 8.37
C VAL A 30 -22.06 -39.80 7.85
N VAL A 31 -23.24 -39.39 8.34
CA VAL A 31 -23.88 -38.13 7.96
C VAL A 31 -23.04 -36.94 8.43
N ALA A 32 -22.48 -36.99 9.64
CA ALA A 32 -21.59 -35.91 10.15
C ALA A 32 -20.29 -35.84 9.33
N ALA A 33 -19.70 -36.98 8.95
CA ALA A 33 -18.50 -36.98 8.09
C ALA A 33 -18.79 -36.46 6.68
N LEU A 34 -19.95 -36.78 6.11
CA LEU A 34 -20.38 -36.22 4.83
C LEU A 34 -20.63 -34.71 4.90
N ALA A 35 -21.27 -34.20 5.96
CA ALA A 35 -21.49 -32.79 6.18
C ALA A 35 -20.16 -32.05 6.35
N LEU A 36 -19.21 -32.62 7.07
CA LEU A 36 -17.85 -32.07 7.20
C LEU A 36 -17.12 -32.06 5.87
N ALA A 37 -17.20 -33.11 5.07
CA ALA A 37 -16.59 -33.19 3.76
C ALA A 37 -17.18 -32.13 2.80
N VAL A 38 -18.52 -31.97 2.80
CA VAL A 38 -19.20 -30.91 2.03
C VAL A 38 -18.79 -29.52 2.48
N TYR A 39 -18.66 -29.30 3.80
CA TYR A 39 -18.19 -28.04 4.36
C TYR A 39 -16.74 -27.75 3.95
N VAL A 40 -15.85 -28.74 4.00
CA VAL A 40 -14.45 -28.59 3.57
C VAL A 40 -14.38 -28.29 2.07
N VAL A 41 -15.13 -29.05 1.24
CA VAL A 41 -15.20 -28.79 -0.21
C VAL A 41 -15.77 -27.39 -0.49
N TYR A 42 -16.84 -26.99 0.18
CA TYR A 42 -17.41 -25.66 0.06
C TYR A 42 -16.40 -24.58 0.47
N SER A 43 -15.69 -24.76 1.58
CA SER A 43 -14.65 -23.82 2.06
C SER A 43 -13.48 -23.73 1.07
N VAL A 44 -13.05 -24.85 0.50
CA VAL A 44 -12.00 -24.89 -0.52
C VAL A 44 -12.48 -24.20 -1.79
N VAL A 45 -13.70 -24.53 -2.28
CA VAL A 45 -14.28 -23.88 -3.46
C VAL A 45 -14.46 -22.38 -3.23
N TYR A 46 -14.96 -21.98 -2.06
CA TYR A 46 -15.07 -20.55 -1.69
C TYR A 46 -13.75 -19.84 -1.71
N LEU A 47 -12.67 -20.45 -1.18
CA LEU A 47 -11.33 -19.89 -1.16
C LEU A 47 -10.68 -19.79 -2.57
N PHE A 48 -11.01 -20.70 -3.48
CA PHE A 48 -10.39 -20.76 -4.81
C PHE A 48 -11.24 -20.19 -5.96
N VAL A 49 -12.56 -20.11 -5.78
CA VAL A 49 -13.51 -19.71 -6.84
C VAL A 49 -14.21 -18.38 -6.55
N SER A 50 -14.05 -17.83 -5.33
CA SER A 50 -14.51 -16.45 -5.08
C SER A 50 -13.82 -15.53 -6.08
N PRO A 51 -14.58 -14.75 -6.89
CA PRO A 51 -13.97 -13.83 -7.83
C PRO A 51 -13.15 -12.81 -7.02
N ASP A 52 -11.82 -12.98 -7.07
CA ASP A 52 -10.91 -11.97 -6.53
C ASP A 52 -11.15 -10.70 -7.32
N ARG A 53 -11.75 -9.68 -6.71
CA ARG A 53 -11.81 -8.34 -7.27
C ARG A 53 -10.43 -7.71 -7.14
N ASN A 54 -9.51 -8.14 -7.99
CA ASN A 54 -8.19 -7.55 -8.04
C ASN A 54 -8.28 -6.26 -8.84
N ILE A 55 -8.29 -5.15 -8.14
CA ILE A 55 -8.10 -3.83 -8.74
C ILE A 55 -6.63 -3.42 -8.67
N GLN A 56 -6.20 -2.52 -9.54
CA GLN A 56 -4.85 -1.97 -9.46
C GLN A 56 -4.76 -0.92 -8.34
N GLN A 57 -3.65 -0.85 -7.61
CA GLN A 57 -3.40 0.13 -6.55
C GLN A 57 -3.68 1.57 -7.00
N ILE A 58 -3.29 1.89 -8.23
CA ILE A 58 -3.45 3.23 -8.80
C ILE A 58 -4.91 3.68 -8.91
N TYR A 59 -5.87 2.75 -8.94
CA TYR A 59 -7.29 3.06 -8.98
C TYR A 59 -7.83 3.62 -7.66
N LEU A 60 -7.09 3.40 -6.57
CA LEU A 60 -7.41 3.94 -5.25
C LEU A 60 -6.75 5.31 -5.00
N VAL A 61 -5.88 5.78 -5.90
CA VAL A 61 -5.20 7.06 -5.73
C VAL A 61 -6.14 8.21 -6.08
N PRO A 62 -6.42 9.13 -5.12
CA PRO A 62 -7.22 10.33 -5.38
C PRO A 62 -6.59 11.24 -6.43
N GLU A 63 -7.41 11.98 -7.16
CA GLU A 63 -6.97 12.82 -8.28
C GLU A 63 -6.07 14.00 -7.90
N ASP A 64 -6.05 14.38 -6.63
CA ASP A 64 -5.25 15.48 -6.08
C ASP A 64 -3.82 15.08 -5.69
N ALA A 65 -3.43 13.81 -5.94
CA ALA A 65 -2.07 13.36 -5.74
C ALA A 65 -1.08 14.17 -6.59
N ALA A 66 -0.09 14.79 -5.94
CA ALA A 66 0.99 15.52 -6.61
C ALA A 66 2.16 14.60 -6.97
N PHE A 67 2.47 13.63 -6.10
CA PHE A 67 3.52 12.64 -6.30
C PHE A 67 2.98 11.25 -5.97
N ILE A 68 3.44 10.25 -6.73
CA ILE A 68 3.09 8.85 -6.53
C ILE A 68 4.40 8.05 -6.55
N ILE A 69 4.64 7.26 -5.54
CA ILE A 69 5.85 6.44 -5.36
C ILE A 69 5.42 4.99 -5.34
N GLN A 70 6.06 4.15 -6.14
CA GLN A 70 5.78 2.71 -6.22
C GLN A 70 7.05 1.91 -5.98
N SER A 71 6.94 0.85 -5.19
CA SER A 71 7.97 -0.15 -4.94
C SER A 71 7.34 -1.55 -4.92
N SER A 72 8.02 -2.52 -5.52
CA SER A 72 7.57 -3.92 -5.51
C SER A 72 8.24 -4.76 -4.40
N ALA A 73 9.26 -4.22 -3.75
CA ALA A 73 9.93 -4.83 -2.61
C ALA A 73 10.30 -3.75 -1.58
N PRO A 74 9.30 -3.11 -0.94
CA PRO A 74 9.49 -1.86 -0.20
C PRO A 74 10.53 -1.94 0.92
N ILE A 75 10.63 -3.07 1.60
CA ILE A 75 11.61 -3.25 2.68
C ILE A 75 13.03 -3.38 2.12
N GLU A 76 13.21 -4.22 1.10
CA GLU A 76 14.52 -4.41 0.45
C GLU A 76 14.98 -3.12 -0.25
N ASP A 77 14.07 -2.45 -0.94
CA ASP A 77 14.34 -1.18 -1.61
C ASP A 77 14.69 -0.08 -0.62
N TRP A 78 13.99 -0.05 0.53
CA TRP A 78 14.31 0.86 1.61
C TRP A 78 15.68 0.56 2.24
N GLU A 79 16.01 -0.70 2.48
CA GLU A 79 17.31 -1.09 3.01
C GLU A 79 18.46 -0.68 2.08
N LYS A 80 18.30 -0.91 0.77
CA LYS A 80 19.27 -0.47 -0.26
C LYS A 80 19.39 1.05 -0.27
N PHE A 81 18.27 1.77 -0.26
CA PHE A 81 18.25 3.22 -0.28
C PHE A 81 18.83 3.83 0.99
N SER A 82 18.38 3.37 2.16
CA SER A 82 18.82 3.89 3.47
C SER A 82 20.29 3.57 3.78
N GLY A 83 20.82 2.50 3.21
CA GLY A 83 22.24 2.13 3.29
C GLY A 83 23.15 2.94 2.36
N SER A 84 22.60 3.75 1.43
CA SER A 84 23.40 4.52 0.47
C SER A 84 24.04 5.77 1.12
N GLU A 85 25.22 6.16 0.61
CA GLU A 85 25.88 7.42 1.04
C GLU A 85 25.01 8.65 0.75
N THR A 86 24.25 8.60 -0.35
CA THR A 86 23.33 9.68 -0.72
C THR A 86 22.28 9.90 0.36
N TRP A 87 21.68 8.83 0.89
CA TRP A 87 20.72 8.95 1.99
C TRP A 87 21.39 9.49 3.26
N GLN A 88 22.60 9.02 3.59
CA GLN A 88 23.35 9.51 4.74
C GLN A 88 23.67 11.01 4.65
N CYS A 89 23.80 11.55 3.44
CA CYS A 89 23.91 12.99 3.20
C CYS A 89 22.56 13.71 3.32
N LEU A 90 21.52 13.19 2.68
CA LEU A 90 20.20 13.81 2.66
C LEU A 90 19.58 13.95 4.04
N LYS A 91 19.68 12.92 4.88
CA LYS A 91 19.13 12.94 6.25
C LYS A 91 19.75 14.00 7.17
N LYS A 92 20.93 14.53 6.83
CA LYS A 92 21.57 15.62 7.57
C LYS A 92 21.05 16.99 7.18
N ALA A 93 20.35 17.08 6.03
CA ALA A 93 19.82 18.34 5.56
C ALA A 93 18.55 18.71 6.34
N LYS A 94 18.48 19.94 6.85
CA LYS A 94 17.36 20.45 7.66
C LYS A 94 16.00 20.30 6.95
N SER A 95 15.98 20.43 5.63
CA SER A 95 14.77 20.24 4.80
C SER A 95 14.24 18.80 4.79
N PHE A 96 15.05 17.82 5.13
CA PHE A 96 14.68 16.40 5.18
C PHE A 96 14.45 15.87 6.60
N GLU A 97 14.61 16.69 7.64
CA GLU A 97 14.53 16.26 9.04
C GLU A 97 13.17 15.62 9.38
N GLU A 98 12.07 16.25 8.97
CA GLU A 98 10.71 15.72 9.22
C GLU A 98 10.45 14.41 8.46
N VAL A 99 10.87 14.35 7.19
CA VAL A 99 10.77 13.14 6.37
C VAL A 99 11.58 12.01 7.01
N THR A 100 12.82 12.30 7.41
CA THR A 100 13.71 11.32 8.04
C THR A 100 13.10 10.76 9.33
N LYS A 101 12.62 11.62 10.22
CA LYS A 101 11.96 11.18 11.47
C LYS A 101 10.74 10.31 11.22
N SER A 102 9.91 10.67 10.24
CA SER A 102 8.70 9.90 9.88
C SER A 102 9.07 8.52 9.34
N VAL A 103 10.06 8.46 8.45
CA VAL A 103 10.49 7.19 7.84
C VAL A 103 11.22 6.30 8.84
N GLU A 104 12.09 6.84 9.68
CA GLU A 104 12.76 6.08 10.74
C GLU A 104 11.76 5.54 11.79
N LYS A 105 10.72 6.30 12.12
CA LYS A 105 9.62 5.82 12.98
C LYS A 105 8.86 4.65 12.33
N LEU A 106 8.51 4.77 11.05
CA LEU A 106 7.85 3.68 10.30
C LEU A 106 8.73 2.44 10.20
N ASP A 107 10.01 2.60 9.86
CA ASP A 107 10.98 1.50 9.77
C ASP A 107 11.11 0.77 11.11
N SER A 108 11.19 1.52 12.21
CA SER A 108 11.24 0.97 13.58
C SER A 108 9.98 0.15 13.90
N VAL A 109 8.79 0.68 13.60
CA VAL A 109 7.51 -0.01 13.86
C VAL A 109 7.40 -1.28 13.03
N VAL A 110 7.74 -1.24 11.74
CA VAL A 110 7.68 -2.40 10.86
C VAL A 110 8.70 -3.47 11.29
N LYS A 111 9.94 -3.09 11.59
CA LYS A 111 10.99 -4.04 12.01
C LYS A 111 10.76 -4.63 13.38
N SER A 112 10.14 -3.91 14.30
CA SER A 112 9.82 -4.40 15.64
C SER A 112 8.69 -5.42 15.66
N ASN A 113 7.85 -5.46 14.62
CA ASN A 113 6.70 -6.36 14.54
C ASN A 113 6.82 -7.32 13.36
N LYS A 114 7.09 -8.61 13.66
CA LYS A 114 7.25 -9.66 12.64
C LYS A 114 6.01 -9.84 11.75
N VAL A 115 4.81 -9.58 12.26
CA VAL A 115 3.57 -9.67 11.48
C VAL A 115 3.50 -8.53 10.47
N LEU A 116 3.77 -7.29 10.91
CA LEU A 116 3.84 -6.14 10.01
C LEU A 116 4.95 -6.31 8.97
N LEU A 117 6.12 -6.81 9.37
CA LEU A 117 7.22 -7.11 8.47
C LEU A 117 6.80 -8.10 7.37
N SER A 118 6.11 -9.19 7.74
CA SER A 118 5.61 -10.18 6.79
C SER A 118 4.46 -9.65 5.91
N LEU A 119 3.69 -8.69 6.41
CA LEU A 119 2.61 -8.06 5.64
C LEU A 119 3.14 -7.10 4.58
N VAL A 120 4.24 -6.39 4.86
CA VAL A 120 4.78 -5.34 3.97
C VAL A 120 5.89 -5.87 3.06
N GLY A 121 6.69 -6.84 3.54
CA GLY A 121 8.01 -7.18 2.99
C GLY A 121 8.05 -7.60 1.52
N GLU A 122 7.06 -8.35 1.06
CA GLU A 122 7.02 -8.93 -0.31
C GLU A 122 5.79 -8.45 -1.09
N ARG A 123 5.32 -7.23 -0.81
CA ARG A 123 4.09 -6.71 -1.42
C ARG A 123 4.36 -5.44 -2.16
N ASP A 124 3.68 -5.30 -3.30
CA ASP A 124 3.65 -4.03 -4.01
C ASP A 124 3.09 -2.94 -3.10
N MET A 125 3.83 -1.85 -3.00
CA MET A 125 3.49 -0.68 -2.22
C MET A 125 3.39 0.55 -3.12
N LEU A 126 2.34 1.34 -2.89
CA LEU A 126 2.17 2.65 -3.48
C LEU A 126 1.97 3.67 -2.37
N ILE A 127 2.68 4.78 -2.46
CA ILE A 127 2.50 5.95 -1.60
C ILE A 127 2.16 7.14 -2.49
N SER A 128 1.08 7.84 -2.20
CA SER A 128 0.76 9.10 -2.86
C SER A 128 0.80 10.27 -1.88
N LEU A 129 1.29 11.43 -2.33
CA LEU A 129 1.45 12.63 -1.52
C LEU A 129 0.42 13.68 -1.92
N HIS A 130 -0.27 14.21 -0.93
CA HIS A 130 -1.42 15.10 -1.09
C HIS A 130 -1.29 16.36 -0.24
N LYS A 131 -1.69 17.50 -0.77
CA LYS A 131 -1.86 18.69 0.04
C LYS A 131 -3.18 18.60 0.80
N THR A 132 -3.12 18.50 2.12
CA THR A 132 -4.31 18.34 2.97
C THR A 132 -4.83 19.67 3.54
N ARG A 133 -3.93 20.65 3.77
CA ARG A 133 -4.25 21.99 4.28
C ARG A 133 -3.36 23.04 3.60
N ALA A 134 -3.61 24.30 3.88
CA ALA A 134 -2.85 25.41 3.28
C ALA A 134 -1.32 25.23 3.41
N THR A 135 -0.85 24.75 4.56
CA THR A 135 0.58 24.60 4.90
C THR A 135 0.97 23.16 5.26
N LYS A 136 0.11 22.18 4.97
CA LYS A 136 0.36 20.79 5.33
C LYS A 136 0.08 19.85 4.17
N TRP A 137 0.87 18.81 4.10
CA TRP A 137 0.66 17.66 3.25
C TRP A 137 0.57 16.39 4.11
N ASP A 138 0.04 15.34 3.52
CA ASP A 138 0.02 14.01 4.09
C ASP A 138 0.13 12.97 2.99
N PHE A 139 0.34 11.73 3.35
CA PHE A 139 0.45 10.63 2.41
C PHE A 139 -0.71 9.66 2.54
N LEU A 140 -0.97 8.97 1.46
CA LEU A 140 -1.84 7.80 1.39
C LEU A 140 -0.97 6.59 1.05
N LEU A 141 -0.94 5.60 1.93
CA LEU A 141 -0.28 4.31 1.73
C LEU A 141 -1.28 3.31 1.16
N ILE A 142 -0.89 2.57 0.13
CA ILE A 142 -1.69 1.49 -0.45
C ILE A 142 -0.79 0.27 -0.60
N LEU A 143 -1.13 -0.83 0.10
CA LEU A 143 -0.43 -2.11 0.01
C LEU A 143 -1.30 -3.13 -0.74
N ASP A 144 -0.74 -3.81 -1.72
CA ASP A 144 -1.43 -4.92 -2.39
C ASP A 144 -1.38 -6.17 -1.51
N MET A 145 -2.53 -6.62 -1.05
CA MET A 145 -2.67 -7.82 -0.22
C MET A 145 -2.84 -9.10 -1.06
N GLN A 146 -2.75 -8.99 -2.39
CA GLN A 146 -2.78 -10.04 -3.42
C GLN A 146 -4.13 -10.75 -3.55
N LYS A 147 -4.76 -11.24 -2.47
CA LYS A 147 -6.01 -12.00 -2.54
C LYS A 147 -7.08 -11.46 -1.61
N THR A 148 -8.20 -11.07 -2.16
CA THR A 148 -9.38 -10.58 -1.42
C THR A 148 -9.91 -11.64 -0.45
N SER A 149 -9.87 -12.92 -0.82
CA SER A 149 -10.36 -14.03 0.01
C SER A 149 -9.65 -14.21 1.36
N LYS A 150 -8.45 -13.62 1.52
CA LYS A 150 -7.68 -13.65 2.78
C LYS A 150 -7.88 -12.39 3.63
N MET A 151 -8.58 -11.38 3.10
CA MET A 151 -8.67 -10.08 3.75
C MET A 151 -9.39 -10.11 5.09
N ASP A 152 -10.45 -10.92 5.24
CA ASP A 152 -11.19 -10.99 6.49
C ASP A 152 -10.33 -11.59 7.62
N LEU A 153 -9.56 -12.63 7.33
CA LEU A 153 -8.60 -13.19 8.28
C LEU A 153 -7.49 -12.20 8.65
N LEU A 154 -7.04 -11.39 7.68
CA LEU A 154 -6.01 -10.38 7.89
C LEU A 154 -6.54 -9.20 8.72
N LYS A 155 -7.79 -8.79 8.54
CA LYS A 155 -8.43 -7.73 9.35
C LYS A 155 -8.37 -8.08 10.83
N ASP A 156 -8.85 -9.27 11.20
CA ASP A 156 -8.89 -9.71 12.59
C ASP A 156 -7.48 -9.81 13.21
N GLN A 157 -6.51 -10.28 12.42
CA GLN A 157 -5.12 -10.36 12.85
C GLN A 157 -4.48 -8.98 13.03
N VAL A 158 -4.71 -8.06 12.08
CA VAL A 158 -4.21 -6.69 12.15
C VAL A 158 -4.79 -5.99 13.36
N GLU A 159 -6.10 -6.03 13.57
CA GLU A 159 -6.76 -5.41 14.72
C GLU A 159 -6.21 -5.97 16.06
N THR A 160 -6.06 -7.28 16.16
CA THR A 160 -5.47 -7.92 17.35
C THR A 160 -4.05 -7.45 17.62
N VAL A 161 -3.20 -7.42 16.60
CA VAL A 161 -1.80 -6.95 16.73
C VAL A 161 -1.74 -5.49 17.16
N LEU A 162 -2.61 -4.64 16.63
CA LEU A 162 -2.67 -3.23 16.96
C LEU A 162 -3.05 -3.00 18.41
N VAL A 163 -4.09 -3.70 18.89
CA VAL A 163 -4.51 -3.63 20.31
C VAL A 163 -3.40 -4.13 21.22
N MET A 164 -2.74 -5.24 20.88
CA MET A 164 -1.60 -5.76 21.64
C MET A 164 -0.38 -4.82 21.63
N SER A 165 -0.26 -3.98 20.62
CA SER A 165 0.81 -2.97 20.50
C SER A 165 0.49 -1.65 21.22
N GLY A 166 -0.62 -1.58 21.98
CA GLY A 166 -0.96 -0.41 22.81
C GLY A 166 -1.77 0.68 22.08
N PHE A 167 -2.28 0.39 20.87
CA PHE A 167 -3.20 1.30 20.19
C PHE A 167 -4.63 1.13 20.67
N THR A 168 -5.35 2.24 20.80
CA THR A 168 -6.82 2.21 20.95
C THR A 168 -7.44 2.21 19.56
N VAL A 169 -8.21 1.16 19.26
CA VAL A 169 -8.84 0.99 17.95
C VAL A 169 -10.34 1.30 18.06
N THR A 170 -10.82 2.16 17.19
CA THR A 170 -12.25 2.43 16.99
C THR A 170 -12.61 2.26 15.53
N ASN A 171 -13.89 2.05 15.25
CA ASN A 171 -14.38 1.71 13.92
C ASN A 171 -15.42 2.72 13.45
N ARG A 172 -15.36 3.12 12.18
CA ARG A 172 -16.43 3.85 11.51
C ARG A 172 -16.63 3.38 10.07
N MET A 173 -17.82 3.63 9.54
CA MET A 173 -18.16 3.22 8.17
C MET A 173 -18.10 4.40 7.21
N HIS A 174 -17.55 4.16 6.01
CA HIS A 174 -17.63 5.07 4.87
C HIS A 174 -17.94 4.27 3.60
N ASN A 175 -19.04 4.59 2.93
CA ASN A 175 -19.51 3.92 1.70
C ASN A 175 -19.47 2.38 1.77
N GLY A 176 -19.90 1.80 2.90
CA GLY A 176 -19.97 0.37 3.13
C GLY A 176 -18.62 -0.29 3.48
N ILE A 177 -17.56 0.50 3.63
CA ILE A 177 -16.22 0.02 4.03
C ILE A 177 -15.93 0.49 5.45
N ASN A 178 -15.43 -0.43 6.28
CA ASN A 178 -15.02 -0.14 7.65
C ASN A 178 -13.64 0.52 7.65
N ILE A 179 -13.52 1.66 8.34
CA ILE A 179 -12.26 2.37 8.59
C ILE A 179 -11.91 2.15 10.06
N LEU A 180 -10.74 1.56 10.31
CA LEU A 180 -10.12 1.42 11.62
C LEU A 180 -9.41 2.73 11.97
N GLU A 181 -9.76 3.33 13.09
CA GLU A 181 -9.09 4.51 13.64
C GLU A 181 -8.17 4.07 14.78
N MET A 182 -6.88 4.11 14.53
CA MET A 182 -5.84 3.70 15.47
C MET A 182 -5.28 4.92 16.17
N ARG A 183 -5.58 5.09 17.44
CA ARG A 183 -5.04 6.17 18.25
C ARG A 183 -3.81 5.67 19.03
N ASP A 184 -2.69 6.31 18.80
CA ASP A 184 -1.49 6.13 19.60
C ASP A 184 -1.72 6.71 21.01
N SER A 185 -1.48 5.92 22.06
CA SER A 185 -1.69 6.34 23.46
C SER A 185 -0.68 7.41 23.93
N GLU A 186 0.51 7.47 23.33
CA GLU A 186 1.58 8.40 23.71
C GLU A 186 1.49 9.71 22.92
N THR A 187 1.47 9.64 21.58
CA THR A 187 1.48 10.83 20.72
C THR A 187 0.10 11.41 20.50
N ARG A 188 -0.97 10.63 20.73
CA ARG A 188 -2.37 10.94 20.42
C ARG A 188 -2.67 11.09 18.93
N ASP A 189 -1.69 10.78 18.07
CA ASP A 189 -1.92 10.75 16.63
C ASP A 189 -2.91 9.63 16.28
N ILE A 190 -3.72 9.85 15.25
CA ILE A 190 -4.64 8.86 14.76
C ILE A 190 -4.19 8.46 13.36
N PHE A 191 -3.95 7.16 13.16
CA PHE A 191 -3.73 6.58 11.87
C PHE A 191 -4.99 5.81 11.44
N TYR A 192 -5.46 6.07 10.22
CA TYR A 192 -6.68 5.49 9.66
C TYR A 192 -6.31 4.38 8.70
N ILE A 193 -6.94 3.20 8.85
CA ILE A 193 -6.73 2.05 7.97
C ILE A 193 -8.07 1.57 7.43
N ALA A 194 -8.11 1.23 6.15
CA ALA A 194 -9.24 0.56 5.52
C ALA A 194 -8.76 -0.60 4.66
N PHE A 195 -9.57 -1.65 4.57
CA PHE A 195 -9.37 -2.73 3.63
C PHE A 195 -10.33 -2.54 2.45
N VAL A 196 -9.77 -2.26 1.28
CA VAL A 196 -10.52 -1.94 0.06
C VAL A 196 -10.17 -2.96 -1.01
N ASP A 197 -11.10 -3.85 -1.34
CA ASP A 197 -10.90 -5.01 -2.22
C ASP A 197 -9.64 -5.82 -1.79
N ASN A 198 -8.63 -5.91 -2.64
CA ASN A 198 -7.37 -6.60 -2.35
C ASN A 198 -6.29 -5.68 -1.74
N HIS A 199 -6.63 -4.50 -1.26
CA HIS A 199 -5.65 -3.54 -0.76
C HIS A 199 -5.89 -3.15 0.71
N LEU A 200 -4.80 -2.90 1.42
CA LEU A 200 -4.79 -2.16 2.66
C LEU A 200 -4.43 -0.70 2.36
N VAL A 201 -5.28 0.21 2.80
CA VAL A 201 -5.13 1.66 2.59
C VAL A 201 -4.92 2.33 3.95
N GLY A 202 -3.97 3.25 4.05
CA GLY A 202 -3.68 3.93 5.33
C GLY A 202 -3.20 5.37 5.17
N SER A 203 -3.58 6.25 6.13
CA SER A 203 -3.14 7.64 6.20
C SER A 203 -3.36 8.22 7.60
N TYR A 204 -2.62 9.28 7.96
CA TYR A 204 -2.94 10.10 9.14
C TYR A 204 -4.11 11.08 8.90
N THR A 205 -4.53 11.26 7.65
CA THR A 205 -5.68 12.09 7.28
C THR A 205 -6.86 11.21 6.87
N SER A 206 -7.92 11.18 7.67
CA SER A 206 -9.10 10.34 7.40
C SER A 206 -9.70 10.60 6.02
N GLY A 207 -9.75 11.86 5.60
CA GLY A 207 -10.30 12.25 4.29
C GLY A 207 -9.54 11.65 3.10
N LEU A 208 -8.24 11.32 3.24
CA LEU A 208 -7.49 10.62 2.19
C LEU A 208 -7.92 9.16 2.07
N VAL A 209 -8.16 8.47 3.20
CA VAL A 209 -8.69 7.10 3.20
C VAL A 209 -10.10 7.07 2.61
N GLU A 210 -10.95 8.02 2.98
CA GLU A 210 -12.29 8.17 2.40
C GLU A 210 -12.23 8.43 0.89
N SER A 211 -11.36 9.34 0.45
CA SER A 211 -11.17 9.65 -0.97
C SER A 211 -10.64 8.44 -1.76
N ALA A 212 -9.81 7.60 -1.15
CA ALA A 212 -9.35 6.35 -1.76
C ALA A 212 -10.50 5.36 -1.94
N ILE A 213 -11.36 5.21 -0.92
CA ILE A 213 -12.56 4.37 -0.99
C ILE A 213 -13.48 4.85 -2.11
N ASP A 214 -13.67 6.17 -2.24
CA ASP A 214 -14.51 6.77 -3.28
C ASP A 214 -13.90 6.61 -4.67
N SER A 215 -12.57 6.70 -4.80
CA SER A 215 -11.83 6.52 -6.05
C SER A 215 -11.97 5.11 -6.63
N ARG A 216 -12.21 4.10 -5.80
CA ARG A 216 -12.44 2.71 -6.21
C ARG A 216 -13.44 2.57 -7.36
N ASN A 217 -14.54 3.31 -7.29
CA ASN A 217 -15.62 3.22 -8.27
C ASN A 217 -15.47 4.22 -9.43
N LYS A 218 -14.64 5.23 -9.27
CA LYS A 218 -14.41 6.29 -10.25
C LYS A 218 -12.93 6.68 -10.28
N PRO A 219 -12.03 5.75 -10.65
CA PRO A 219 -10.61 6.04 -10.68
C PRO A 219 -10.32 7.15 -11.68
N LYS A 220 -9.49 8.12 -11.29
CA LYS A 220 -9.12 9.26 -12.13
C LYS A 220 -7.73 9.07 -12.71
N ILE A 221 -6.72 8.98 -11.85
CA ILE A 221 -5.32 8.87 -12.28
C ILE A 221 -5.08 7.55 -13.00
N GLY A 222 -5.60 6.43 -12.49
CA GLY A 222 -5.41 5.12 -13.11
C GLY A 222 -6.06 4.96 -14.50
N LEU A 223 -6.99 5.83 -14.88
CA LEU A 223 -7.60 5.90 -16.20
C LEU A 223 -7.11 7.08 -17.05
N ASP A 224 -6.22 7.92 -16.50
CA ASP A 224 -5.63 9.03 -17.26
C ASP A 224 -4.64 8.49 -18.30
N GLN A 225 -4.88 8.80 -19.57
CA GLN A 225 -4.07 8.31 -20.67
C GLN A 225 -2.61 8.73 -20.56
N SER A 226 -2.35 9.96 -20.10
CA SER A 226 -0.98 10.48 -19.93
C SER A 226 -0.26 9.73 -18.79
N PHE A 227 -0.96 9.37 -17.71
CA PHE A 227 -0.40 8.54 -16.66
C PHE A 227 -0.05 7.15 -17.18
N ILE A 228 -0.98 6.49 -17.89
CA ILE A 228 -0.81 5.14 -18.45
C ILE A 228 0.38 5.09 -19.42
N GLU A 229 0.53 6.09 -20.28
CA GLU A 229 1.67 6.20 -21.20
C GLU A 229 2.98 6.40 -20.45
N THR A 230 2.99 7.26 -19.45
CA THR A 230 4.16 7.52 -18.61
C THR A 230 4.58 6.26 -17.83
N GLU A 231 3.60 5.54 -17.26
CA GLU A 231 3.84 4.29 -16.53
C GLU A 231 4.50 3.23 -17.41
N LYS A 232 4.01 3.05 -18.64
CA LYS A 232 4.60 2.10 -19.61
C LYS A 232 6.08 2.40 -19.91
N LEU A 233 6.47 3.67 -19.97
CA LEU A 233 7.84 4.08 -20.27
C LEU A 233 8.83 3.72 -19.14
N VAL A 234 8.37 3.65 -17.90
CA VAL A 234 9.20 3.34 -16.72
C VAL A 234 8.90 1.98 -16.10
N SER A 235 7.95 1.23 -16.63
CA SER A 235 7.55 -0.10 -16.13
C SER A 235 8.75 -1.06 -16.12
N GLY A 236 8.87 -1.83 -15.02
CA GLY A 236 9.94 -2.81 -14.82
C GLY A 236 11.34 -2.23 -14.64
N LYS A 237 11.47 -0.91 -14.43
CA LYS A 237 12.74 -0.21 -14.25
C LYS A 237 12.91 0.27 -12.81
N GLY A 238 14.17 0.22 -12.34
CA GLY A 238 14.57 0.77 -11.04
C GLY A 238 14.05 0.02 -9.82
N LEU A 239 14.55 0.41 -8.66
CA LEU A 239 14.07 -0.04 -7.35
C LEU A 239 12.72 0.63 -7.03
N VAL A 240 12.69 1.93 -7.19
CA VAL A 240 11.52 2.76 -6.89
C VAL A 240 11.14 3.55 -8.13
N ARG A 241 9.86 3.64 -8.42
CA ARG A 241 9.29 4.51 -9.47
C ARG A 241 8.57 5.67 -8.83
N VAL A 242 8.79 6.86 -9.37
CA VAL A 242 8.17 8.10 -8.88
C VAL A 242 7.44 8.77 -10.04
N PHE A 243 6.14 9.03 -9.84
CA PHE A 243 5.35 9.78 -10.81
C PHE A 243 5.06 11.16 -10.26
N ILE A 244 5.17 12.17 -11.12
CA ILE A 244 4.89 13.57 -10.81
C ILE A 244 3.67 13.99 -11.61
N ASN A 245 2.62 14.39 -10.92
CA ASN A 245 1.43 14.97 -11.52
C ASN A 245 1.59 16.49 -11.62
N TYR A 246 2.03 16.99 -12.75
CA TYR A 246 2.32 18.41 -12.91
C TYR A 246 1.10 19.32 -12.69
N ALA A 247 -0.11 18.83 -12.93
CA ALA A 247 -1.32 19.60 -12.63
C ALA A 247 -1.50 19.90 -11.12
N ARG A 248 -0.87 19.12 -10.24
CA ARG A 248 -0.97 19.25 -8.78
C ARG A 248 0.29 19.83 -8.12
N VAL A 249 1.41 19.87 -8.84
CA VAL A 249 2.69 20.41 -8.32
C VAL A 249 2.56 21.86 -7.82
N PRO A 250 1.92 22.82 -8.50
CA PRO A 250 1.83 24.19 -8.00
C PRO A 250 1.13 24.28 -6.64
N GLN A 251 0.05 23.53 -6.47
CA GLN A 251 -0.71 23.48 -5.22
C GLN A 251 0.13 22.85 -4.09
N PHE A 252 0.85 21.79 -4.38
CA PHE A 252 1.71 21.12 -3.41
C PHE A 252 2.90 22.03 -3.03
N MET A 253 3.57 22.62 -3.99
CA MET A 253 4.73 23.51 -3.76
C MET A 253 4.36 24.79 -3.01
N SER A 254 3.11 25.24 -3.09
CA SER A 254 2.65 26.42 -2.33
C SER A 254 2.74 26.24 -0.81
N ILE A 255 2.86 24.99 -0.30
CA ILE A 255 3.11 24.69 1.12
C ILE A 255 4.46 25.28 1.56
N TYR A 256 5.46 25.24 0.68
CA TYR A 256 6.83 25.64 0.98
C TYR A 256 7.16 27.04 0.52
N LEU A 257 6.59 27.47 -0.60
CA LEU A 257 6.93 28.75 -1.24
C LEU A 257 6.10 29.93 -0.73
N GLY A 258 5.00 29.65 -0.03
CA GLY A 258 4.11 30.69 0.52
C GLY A 258 3.41 31.56 -0.53
N ALA A 259 3.82 31.47 -1.81
CA ALA A 259 3.27 32.22 -2.93
C ALA A 259 3.31 31.38 -4.21
N ARG A 260 2.51 31.81 -5.18
CA ARG A 260 2.52 31.21 -6.51
C ARG A 260 3.84 31.56 -7.23
N ASN A 261 4.43 30.56 -7.91
CA ASN A 261 5.67 30.71 -8.65
C ASN A 261 5.39 30.52 -10.15
N GLU A 262 5.62 31.56 -10.94
CA GLU A 262 5.32 31.59 -12.39
C GLU A 262 6.08 30.48 -13.17
N TYR A 263 7.32 30.16 -12.78
CA TYR A 263 8.09 29.10 -13.43
C TYR A 263 7.48 27.73 -13.17
N ILE A 264 7.04 27.47 -11.92
CA ILE A 264 6.35 26.22 -11.59
C ILE A 264 5.03 26.12 -12.37
N ASP A 265 4.28 27.21 -12.46
CA ASP A 265 3.05 27.26 -13.24
C ASP A 265 3.30 27.04 -14.74
N LEU A 266 4.35 27.63 -15.30
CA LEU A 266 4.74 27.48 -16.70
C LEU A 266 5.00 26.00 -17.04
N PHE A 267 5.84 25.33 -16.24
CA PHE A 267 6.11 23.90 -16.44
C PHE A 267 4.88 23.05 -16.18
N SER A 268 4.12 23.33 -15.14
CA SER A 268 2.92 22.55 -14.80
C SER A 268 1.81 22.68 -15.85
N ASN A 269 1.72 23.83 -16.50
CA ASN A 269 0.78 24.03 -17.59
C ASN A 269 1.24 23.37 -18.90
N SER A 270 2.54 23.11 -19.06
CA SER A 270 3.12 22.55 -20.27
C SER A 270 3.32 21.02 -20.21
N MET A 271 3.33 20.43 -19.02
CA MET A 271 3.59 19.01 -18.80
C MET A 271 2.35 18.28 -18.24
N ASN A 272 2.21 16.98 -18.55
CA ASN A 272 1.19 16.11 -17.98
C ASN A 272 1.75 15.36 -16.76
N PHE A 273 2.32 14.17 -17.00
CA PHE A 273 2.98 13.36 -15.99
C PHE A 273 4.46 13.18 -16.32
N ALA A 274 5.29 13.12 -15.28
CA ALA A 274 6.62 12.53 -15.39
C ALA A 274 6.63 11.19 -14.67
N GLY A 275 7.32 10.21 -15.25
CA GLY A 275 7.66 8.95 -14.63
C GLY A 275 9.18 8.85 -14.50
N LEU A 276 9.64 8.70 -13.28
CA LEU A 276 11.05 8.57 -12.93
C LEU A 276 11.28 7.19 -12.32
N TYR A 277 12.45 6.62 -12.51
CA TYR A 277 12.88 5.45 -11.79
C TYR A 277 14.24 5.70 -11.15
N LEU A 278 14.38 5.19 -9.94
CA LEU A 278 15.55 5.37 -9.11
C LEU A 278 16.31 4.06 -9.02
N ASN A 279 17.60 4.12 -9.31
CA ASN A 279 18.57 3.07 -9.03
C ASN A 279 19.58 3.59 -8.01
N THR A 280 20.00 2.73 -7.10
CA THR A 280 21.06 3.06 -6.18
C THR A 280 22.04 1.90 -6.07
N ASP A 281 23.30 2.21 -6.02
CA ASP A 281 24.35 1.35 -5.50
C ASP A 281 24.91 2.00 -4.20
N LYS A 282 25.98 1.48 -3.66
CA LYS A 282 26.54 2.00 -2.40
C LYS A 282 26.99 3.46 -2.49
N GLU A 283 27.45 3.90 -3.64
CA GLU A 283 28.13 5.19 -3.84
C GLU A 283 27.27 6.18 -4.64
N ARG A 284 26.37 5.68 -5.49
CA ARG A 284 25.65 6.51 -6.46
C ARG A 284 24.15 6.27 -6.41
N MET A 285 23.44 7.37 -6.54
CA MET A 285 22.00 7.37 -6.81
C MET A 285 21.79 7.92 -8.23
N GLU A 286 21.15 7.14 -9.08
CA GLU A 286 20.81 7.51 -10.44
C GLU A 286 19.30 7.62 -10.59
N VAL A 287 18.82 8.78 -11.06
CA VAL A 287 17.41 9.01 -11.38
C VAL A 287 17.30 9.23 -12.88
N LYS A 288 16.50 8.40 -13.54
CA LYS A 288 16.17 8.52 -14.97
C LYS A 288 14.67 8.50 -15.16
N GLY A 289 14.20 9.05 -16.27
CA GLY A 289 12.77 9.00 -16.57
C GLY A 289 12.35 9.76 -17.80
N TYR A 290 11.06 9.92 -17.90
CA TYR A 290 10.38 10.53 -19.04
C TYR A 290 9.32 11.49 -18.54
N THR A 291 9.12 12.59 -19.28
CA THR A 291 8.05 13.54 -19.03
C THR A 291 7.22 13.68 -20.29
N LEU A 292 5.91 13.55 -20.18
CA LEU A 292 4.99 13.77 -21.29
C LEU A 292 4.60 15.25 -21.35
N ARG A 293 4.81 15.83 -22.52
CA ARG A 293 4.42 17.20 -22.80
C ARG A 293 2.94 17.26 -23.22
N LYS A 294 2.25 18.32 -22.84
CA LYS A 294 0.93 18.64 -23.38
C LYS A 294 1.04 19.17 -24.81
N ASP A 295 0.05 18.91 -25.64
CA ASP A 295 -0.03 19.51 -26.97
C ASP A 295 -0.15 21.04 -26.91
N SER A 296 -0.79 21.56 -25.86
CA SER A 296 -0.94 22.98 -25.54
C SER A 296 0.23 23.57 -24.75
N ALA A 297 1.41 22.92 -24.76
CA ALA A 297 2.58 23.40 -24.02
C ALA A 297 3.01 24.79 -24.51
N ASP A 298 3.51 25.59 -23.56
CA ASP A 298 4.04 26.91 -23.83
C ASP A 298 5.14 26.87 -24.91
N PRO A 299 5.14 27.81 -25.89
CA PRO A 299 6.14 27.84 -26.96
C PRO A 299 7.58 27.89 -26.45
N TYR A 300 7.85 28.61 -25.34
CA TYR A 300 9.17 28.68 -24.72
C TYR A 300 9.62 27.28 -24.19
N VAL A 301 8.76 26.58 -23.47
CA VAL A 301 9.03 25.20 -23.00
C VAL A 301 9.23 24.26 -24.18
N THR A 302 8.44 24.43 -25.22
CA THR A 302 8.56 23.64 -26.47
C THR A 302 9.91 23.89 -27.14
N ALA A 303 10.36 25.13 -27.23
CA ALA A 303 11.66 25.50 -27.81
C ALA A 303 12.83 24.91 -26.98
N LEU A 304 12.74 24.98 -25.63
CA LEU A 304 13.74 24.39 -24.75
C LEU A 304 13.86 22.87 -24.95
N LEU A 305 12.73 22.16 -25.06
CA LEU A 305 12.73 20.70 -25.25
C LEU A 305 13.26 20.30 -26.64
N ASN A 306 13.08 21.14 -27.63
CA ASN A 306 13.55 20.91 -29.01
C ASN A 306 14.99 21.38 -29.24
N SER A 307 15.65 22.03 -28.27
CA SER A 307 16.99 22.61 -28.42
C SER A 307 18.12 21.59 -28.67
N GLY A 308 17.81 20.29 -28.60
CA GLY A 308 18.76 19.23 -28.96
C GLY A 308 19.69 18.80 -27.81
N LYS A 309 20.53 17.80 -28.10
CA LYS A 309 21.50 17.26 -27.14
C LYS A 309 22.88 17.87 -27.39
N HIS A 310 23.37 18.66 -26.46
CA HIS A 310 24.72 19.21 -26.50
C HIS A 310 25.60 18.59 -25.42
N LYS A 311 26.91 18.41 -25.75
CA LYS A 311 27.88 17.94 -24.75
C LYS A 311 28.13 19.08 -23.74
N MET A 312 27.86 18.79 -22.47
CA MET A 312 28.17 19.71 -21.39
C MET A 312 29.71 19.71 -21.15
N LYS A 313 30.37 20.81 -21.40
CA LYS A 313 31.82 21.01 -21.15
C LYS A 313 32.08 21.99 -19.98
N ALA A 314 31.08 22.75 -19.58
CA ALA A 314 31.23 23.78 -18.58
C ALA A 314 31.55 23.23 -17.17
N HIS A 315 31.26 21.97 -16.89
CA HIS A 315 31.63 21.33 -15.60
C HIS A 315 33.15 21.36 -15.34
N GLU A 316 33.97 21.45 -16.39
CA GLU A 316 35.43 21.52 -16.25
C GLU A 316 35.92 22.85 -15.70
N ILE A 317 35.12 23.92 -15.84
CA ILE A 317 35.45 25.29 -15.42
C ILE A 317 34.55 25.82 -14.30
N LEU A 318 33.56 25.05 -13.88
CA LEU A 318 32.66 25.46 -12.81
C LEU A 318 33.34 25.33 -11.45
N SER A 319 33.10 26.33 -10.61
CA SER A 319 33.54 26.30 -9.20
C SER A 319 32.86 25.16 -8.45
N GLY A 320 33.58 24.48 -7.54
CA GLY A 320 33.02 23.49 -6.64
C GLY A 320 31.95 24.05 -5.68
N ARG A 321 31.73 25.37 -5.67
CA ARG A 321 30.67 26.05 -4.91
C ARG A 321 29.39 26.30 -5.75
N THR A 322 29.37 25.88 -7.00
CA THR A 322 28.21 26.06 -7.90
C THR A 322 27.07 25.20 -7.42
N ALA A 323 25.96 25.83 -6.98
CA ALA A 323 24.76 25.11 -6.48
C ALA A 323 23.83 24.70 -7.61
N LEU A 324 23.74 25.49 -8.70
CA LEU A 324 22.90 25.22 -9.85
C LEU A 324 23.59 25.68 -11.13
N TYR A 325 23.52 24.86 -12.16
CA TYR A 325 24.00 25.16 -13.48
C TYR A 325 22.99 24.70 -14.53
N THR A 326 22.69 25.59 -15.47
CA THR A 326 21.81 25.28 -16.60
C THR A 326 22.56 25.46 -17.91
N ASN A 327 22.57 24.41 -18.75
CA ASN A 327 23.15 24.48 -20.10
C ASN A 327 22.04 24.29 -21.14
N ILE A 328 21.87 25.26 -22.01
CA ILE A 328 20.90 25.23 -23.10
C ILE A 328 21.68 25.32 -24.40
N GLY A 329 21.61 24.26 -25.21
CA GLY A 329 22.21 24.26 -26.52
C GLY A 329 21.20 24.70 -27.60
N PHE A 330 21.60 25.57 -28.48
CA PHE A 330 20.82 25.95 -29.65
C PHE A 330 21.51 25.38 -30.91
N ASN A 331 20.71 24.84 -31.83
CA ASN A 331 21.17 24.44 -33.17
C ASN A 331 21.15 25.65 -34.11
#